data_0c13f698299ea43db90ec3e08fe76a32
#
_entry.id   0c13f698299ea43db90ec3e08fe76a32
#
_cell.length_a   1.000
_cell.length_b   1.000
_cell.length_c   1.000
_cell.angle_alpha   90.00
_cell.angle_beta   90.00
_cell.angle_gamma   90.00
#
_symmetry.space_group_name_H-M   'P 1'
#
loop_
_entity.id
_entity.type
_entity.pdbx_description
1 polymer ?
#
loop_
_entity_poly.entity_id
_entity_poly.type
_entity_poly.pdbx_seq_one_letter_code
_entity_poly.pdbx_strand_id
1 'polypeptide(L)'
;MPSLASFLIADDGSITDATIEHYRRRAAGGPAMVMMEACAVSPEGIVSPHQPVIYDDRYIDGLSKIAAAIKEEGAVPAVQLHHGGRQISAKVIHRKPLAPSPLPCPVIRGDVEPLTVDGIQNLVQKFGDAAARSYRAGFELIEIHGAHGYLVNQFLSKFSNIREDEYGGDVAGRTRFAREIVEEICKCIDNALPVSFKISAEEYVDGGLTTHESIEILKILIRAGIDLVQVSAGNDVTPEWICQPMFMEKACLVESACQIKKALDIPVMAVGRINDPQIADDIIRQEKADLVCIGRGLLADPEMPLKAKNGRLDEIRTCVACNTCMQSIFRKGRIECLVNPMLGREEEMAFIPTKNPKKVMVIGGGPGGLNVAWVAAKRGHTVHVYEKKNVLGGQLVPGSTPGHKAELRSLIRFQTKQAELYGVICHLNHEVTANDVKALDPDVVVLATGSIPALPPVPGIEKEIMLTYEDVLNGGPIPSNRVVVVGGGATGLELALYLSEQGCSVTVIEMLPKIGSSMESVTRKVILDQLKKSNAAILTDTRLSKIEDNGVVVVNQDNRQKFIEAEKVVIAIGTKPDTKLYDKIKPLGYKIYQIGDCLEPRSAKDAIYDSAVLGRAI
;
A
#
# COMPACT_ATOMS: atom_id res chain seq x y z
N MET A 1 -7.91 -7.77 12.14
CA MET A 1 -7.60 -7.37 10.74
C MET A 1 -8.87 -6.84 10.09
N PRO A 2 -8.94 -5.61 9.57
CA PRO A 2 -10.10 -5.11 8.83
C PRO A 2 -10.16 -5.71 7.43
N SER A 3 -11.30 -5.56 6.76
CA SER A 3 -11.49 -5.92 5.36
C SER A 3 -10.50 -5.16 4.45
N LEU A 4 -9.77 -5.90 3.62
CA LEU A 4 -8.79 -5.39 2.65
C LEU A 4 -8.83 -6.25 1.39
N ALA A 5 -8.99 -5.65 0.23
CA ALA A 5 -9.01 -6.36 -1.04
C ALA A 5 -7.68 -7.10 -1.29
N SER A 6 -7.76 -8.38 -1.59
CA SER A 6 -6.64 -9.24 -1.97
C SER A 6 -6.68 -9.63 -3.44
N PHE A 7 -7.88 -9.77 -3.99
CA PHE A 7 -8.15 -10.23 -5.34
C PHE A 7 -7.44 -11.56 -5.68
N LEU A 8 -7.46 -12.48 -4.71
CA LEU A 8 -6.95 -13.85 -4.87
C LEU A 8 -8.07 -14.84 -5.27
N ILE A 9 -9.24 -14.33 -5.61
CA ILE A 9 -10.43 -15.06 -6.04
C ILE A 9 -10.28 -15.47 -7.52
N ALA A 10 -10.84 -16.61 -7.91
CA ALA A 10 -10.91 -17.03 -9.29
C ALA A 10 -11.87 -16.16 -10.12
N ASP A 11 -11.73 -16.20 -11.46
CA ASP A 11 -12.52 -15.37 -12.39
C ASP A 11 -14.04 -15.63 -12.32
N ASP A 12 -14.44 -16.81 -11.86
CA ASP A 12 -15.85 -17.19 -11.67
C ASP A 12 -16.41 -16.81 -10.28
N GLY A 13 -15.62 -16.14 -9.45
CA GLY A 13 -15.97 -15.75 -8.08
C GLY A 13 -15.75 -16.85 -7.04
N SER A 14 -15.22 -18.01 -7.41
CA SER A 14 -14.93 -19.11 -6.47
C SER A 14 -13.70 -18.83 -5.63
N ILE A 15 -13.71 -19.34 -4.39
CA ILE A 15 -12.61 -19.22 -3.44
C ILE A 15 -11.48 -20.15 -3.85
N THR A 16 -10.24 -19.62 -3.91
CA THR A 16 -9.02 -20.38 -4.21
C THR A 16 -8.30 -20.83 -2.94
N ASP A 17 -7.40 -21.82 -3.04
CA ASP A 17 -6.56 -22.23 -1.92
C ASP A 17 -5.64 -21.09 -1.46
N ALA A 18 -5.16 -20.27 -2.39
CA ALA A 18 -4.40 -19.05 -2.07
C ALA A 18 -5.19 -18.06 -1.23
N THR A 19 -6.51 -17.92 -1.47
CA THR A 19 -7.39 -17.09 -0.65
C THR A 19 -7.52 -17.66 0.77
N ILE A 20 -7.75 -18.96 0.90
CA ILE A 20 -7.88 -19.63 2.21
C ILE A 20 -6.60 -19.46 3.01
N GLU A 21 -5.44 -19.74 2.40
CA GLU A 21 -4.13 -19.62 3.06
C GLU A 21 -3.80 -18.16 3.43
N HIS A 22 -4.20 -17.21 2.58
CA HIS A 22 -4.08 -15.77 2.90
C HIS A 22 -4.75 -15.43 4.23
N TYR A 23 -5.97 -15.89 4.48
CA TYR A 23 -6.70 -15.62 5.73
C TYR A 23 -6.18 -16.47 6.88
N ARG A 24 -5.92 -17.76 6.68
CA ARG A 24 -5.30 -18.66 7.67
C ARG A 24 -4.00 -18.08 8.23
N ARG A 25 -3.11 -17.66 7.36
CA ARG A 25 -1.80 -17.14 7.75
C ARG A 25 -1.90 -15.88 8.62
N ARG A 26 -2.92 -15.05 8.40
CA ARG A 26 -3.14 -13.86 9.22
C ARG A 26 -3.81 -14.19 10.54
N ALA A 27 -4.73 -15.11 10.54
CA ALA A 27 -5.36 -15.60 11.78
C ALA A 27 -4.34 -16.27 12.70
N ALA A 28 -3.47 -17.14 12.18
CA ALA A 28 -2.36 -17.77 12.90
C ALA A 28 -1.39 -16.77 13.55
N GLY A 29 -1.35 -15.53 13.02
CA GLY A 29 -0.55 -14.43 13.59
C GLY A 29 -1.08 -13.81 14.87
N GLY A 30 -2.25 -14.26 15.37
CA GLY A 30 -2.80 -13.94 16.69
C GLY A 30 -3.66 -12.67 16.80
N PRO A 31 -4.26 -12.11 15.71
CA PRO A 31 -5.29 -11.09 15.87
C PRO A 31 -6.56 -11.71 16.45
N ALA A 32 -7.31 -10.96 17.25
CA ALA A 32 -8.58 -11.45 17.81
C ALA A 32 -9.66 -11.69 16.76
N MET A 33 -9.65 -10.94 15.64
CA MET A 33 -10.63 -11.04 14.56
C MET A 33 -9.95 -10.83 13.21
N VAL A 34 -10.36 -11.61 12.20
CA VAL A 34 -9.95 -11.46 10.81
C VAL A 34 -11.20 -11.28 9.95
N MET A 35 -11.31 -10.12 9.31
CA MET A 35 -12.43 -9.81 8.44
C MET A 35 -12.06 -10.08 6.99
N MET A 36 -12.87 -10.90 6.33
CA MET A 36 -12.77 -11.13 4.90
C MET A 36 -13.00 -9.85 4.11
N GLU A 37 -12.35 -9.72 2.97
CA GLU A 37 -12.52 -8.59 2.05
C GLU A 37 -13.97 -8.41 1.59
N ALA A 38 -14.27 -7.21 1.06
CA ALA A 38 -15.61 -6.80 0.68
C ALA A 38 -16.26 -7.75 -0.34
N CYS A 39 -17.31 -8.47 0.09
CA CYS A 39 -18.09 -9.40 -0.72
C CYS A 39 -19.25 -8.68 -1.40
N ALA A 40 -19.37 -8.76 -2.73
CA ALA A 40 -20.46 -8.13 -3.45
C ALA A 40 -21.78 -8.89 -3.21
N VAL A 41 -22.83 -8.14 -2.80
CA VAL A 41 -24.17 -8.68 -2.50
C VAL A 41 -25.04 -8.86 -3.75
N SER A 42 -24.54 -8.40 -4.91
CA SER A 42 -25.23 -8.53 -6.20
C SER A 42 -24.24 -8.44 -7.36
N PRO A 43 -24.54 -9.02 -8.54
CA PRO A 43 -23.66 -8.95 -9.71
C PRO A 43 -23.35 -7.52 -10.16
N GLU A 44 -24.33 -6.61 -10.07
CA GLU A 44 -24.17 -5.20 -10.42
C GLU A 44 -23.40 -4.38 -9.39
N GLY A 45 -23.06 -4.99 -8.24
CA GLY A 45 -22.26 -4.37 -7.17
C GLY A 45 -20.76 -4.66 -7.24
N ILE A 46 -20.31 -5.47 -8.20
CA ILE A 46 -18.92 -5.93 -8.32
C ILE A 46 -18.00 -4.80 -8.84
N VAL A 47 -16.92 -4.51 -8.13
CA VAL A 47 -15.92 -3.47 -8.54
C VAL A 47 -14.77 -4.04 -9.35
N SER A 48 -14.50 -5.34 -9.25
CA SER A 48 -13.45 -6.06 -9.97
C SER A 48 -13.85 -7.51 -10.23
N PRO A 49 -13.44 -8.11 -11.35
CA PRO A 49 -13.70 -9.54 -11.63
C PRO A 49 -13.19 -10.48 -10.53
N HIS A 50 -12.14 -10.10 -9.82
CA HIS A 50 -11.52 -10.90 -8.75
C HIS A 50 -12.02 -10.52 -7.34
N GLN A 51 -13.16 -9.82 -7.24
CA GLN A 51 -13.80 -9.52 -5.96
C GLN A 51 -14.64 -10.73 -5.49
N PRO A 52 -14.57 -11.14 -4.20
CA PRO A 52 -15.47 -12.16 -3.69
C PRO A 52 -16.93 -11.71 -3.74
N VAL A 53 -17.80 -12.68 -3.91
CA VAL A 53 -19.24 -12.49 -4.07
C VAL A 53 -20.03 -13.39 -3.13
N ILE A 54 -21.25 -12.95 -2.75
CA ILE A 54 -22.12 -13.68 -1.81
C ILE A 54 -23.60 -13.62 -2.22
N TYR A 55 -23.87 -13.29 -3.46
CA TYR A 55 -25.25 -13.13 -3.96
C TYR A 55 -25.95 -14.43 -4.36
N ASP A 56 -25.26 -15.58 -4.29
CA ASP A 56 -25.79 -16.89 -4.69
C ASP A 56 -25.32 -17.97 -3.70
N ASP A 57 -26.17 -18.98 -3.43
CA ASP A 57 -25.88 -20.05 -2.48
C ASP A 57 -24.70 -20.92 -2.89
N ARG A 58 -24.37 -21.03 -4.19
CA ARG A 58 -23.22 -21.77 -4.71
C ARG A 58 -21.87 -21.32 -4.13
N TYR A 59 -21.78 -20.10 -3.60
CA TYR A 59 -20.54 -19.56 -3.02
C TYR A 59 -20.35 -19.91 -1.53
N ILE A 60 -21.39 -20.42 -0.86
CA ILE A 60 -21.36 -20.71 0.59
C ILE A 60 -20.25 -21.68 0.95
N ASP A 61 -20.08 -22.77 0.21
CA ASP A 61 -19.06 -23.80 0.52
C ASP A 61 -17.63 -23.22 0.48
N GLY A 62 -17.33 -22.37 -0.50
CA GLY A 62 -16.03 -21.68 -0.57
C GLY A 62 -15.82 -20.71 0.58
N LEU A 63 -16.84 -19.93 0.90
CA LEU A 63 -16.83 -18.97 2.01
C LEU A 63 -16.69 -19.67 3.37
N SER A 64 -17.34 -20.83 3.54
CA SER A 64 -17.24 -21.66 4.77
C SER A 64 -15.80 -22.14 5.02
N LYS A 65 -15.04 -22.46 3.98
CA LYS A 65 -13.63 -22.83 4.13
C LYS A 65 -12.78 -21.68 4.67
N ILE A 66 -13.07 -20.44 4.28
CA ILE A 66 -12.38 -19.26 4.81
C ILE A 66 -12.76 -19.04 6.28
N ALA A 67 -14.06 -19.09 6.61
CA ALA A 67 -14.52 -18.91 8.00
C ALA A 67 -13.91 -20.00 8.91
N ALA A 68 -13.91 -21.27 8.47
CA ALA A 68 -13.29 -22.37 9.19
C ALA A 68 -11.79 -22.17 9.39
N ALA A 69 -11.05 -21.81 8.34
CA ALA A 69 -9.61 -21.57 8.40
C ALA A 69 -9.22 -20.45 9.37
N ILE A 70 -10.03 -19.37 9.46
CA ILE A 70 -9.81 -18.31 10.44
C ILE A 70 -10.09 -18.80 11.86
N LYS A 71 -11.17 -19.55 12.06
CA LYS A 71 -11.61 -20.07 13.36
C LYS A 71 -10.68 -21.12 13.93
N GLU A 72 -10.17 -22.02 13.08
CA GLU A 72 -9.15 -23.03 13.44
C GLU A 72 -7.90 -22.42 14.05
N GLU A 73 -7.51 -21.23 13.62
CA GLU A 73 -6.37 -20.47 14.14
C GLU A 73 -6.72 -19.60 15.37
N GLY A 74 -7.97 -19.67 15.86
CA GLY A 74 -8.40 -19.02 17.09
C GLY A 74 -8.85 -17.56 16.95
N ALA A 75 -9.04 -17.07 15.73
CA ALA A 75 -9.57 -15.73 15.47
C ALA A 75 -11.07 -15.78 15.13
N VAL A 76 -11.81 -14.69 15.41
CA VAL A 76 -13.20 -14.52 15.00
C VAL A 76 -13.28 -14.27 13.48
N PRO A 77 -13.98 -15.13 12.70
CA PRO A 77 -14.20 -14.91 11.28
C PRO A 77 -15.29 -13.86 11.06
N ALA A 78 -14.96 -12.78 10.37
CA ALA A 78 -15.88 -11.72 9.99
C ALA A 78 -15.93 -11.52 8.47
N VAL A 79 -17.04 -10.97 7.95
CA VAL A 79 -17.21 -10.69 6.53
C VAL A 79 -17.79 -9.29 6.31
N GLN A 80 -17.34 -8.59 5.26
CA GLN A 80 -17.86 -7.29 4.89
C GLN A 80 -18.79 -7.40 3.68
N LEU A 81 -20.04 -6.94 3.81
CA LEU A 81 -21.02 -6.85 2.73
C LEU A 81 -20.90 -5.53 1.98
N HIS A 82 -20.96 -5.59 0.64
CA HIS A 82 -20.56 -4.49 -0.21
C HIS A 82 -21.37 -4.38 -1.50
N HIS A 83 -21.52 -3.12 -1.97
CA HIS A 83 -21.97 -2.79 -3.32
C HIS A 83 -21.24 -1.54 -3.80
N GLY A 84 -20.55 -1.61 -4.94
CA GLY A 84 -19.67 -0.55 -5.43
C GLY A 84 -20.36 0.76 -5.83
N GLY A 85 -21.65 0.69 -6.18
CA GLY A 85 -22.38 1.87 -6.60
C GLY A 85 -21.76 2.55 -7.82
N ARG A 86 -21.72 3.89 -7.85
CA ARG A 86 -21.13 4.66 -8.96
C ARG A 86 -19.60 4.46 -9.14
N GLN A 87 -18.91 3.83 -8.18
CA GLN A 87 -17.48 3.54 -8.27
C GLN A 87 -17.16 2.25 -9.04
N ILE A 88 -18.03 1.84 -9.95
CA ILE A 88 -17.85 0.67 -10.80
C ILE A 88 -17.64 1.12 -12.24
N SER A 89 -16.73 0.46 -12.92
CA SER A 89 -16.61 0.62 -14.38
C SER A 89 -17.73 -0.16 -15.07
N ALA A 90 -18.48 0.50 -15.95
CA ALA A 90 -19.51 -0.13 -16.77
C ALA A 90 -18.96 -1.33 -17.59
N LYS A 91 -17.65 -1.37 -17.86
CA LYS A 91 -16.99 -2.50 -18.55
C LYS A 91 -16.92 -3.76 -17.69
N VAL A 92 -16.90 -3.64 -16.36
CA VAL A 92 -16.84 -4.79 -15.43
C VAL A 92 -18.19 -5.48 -15.33
N ILE A 93 -19.27 -4.69 -15.21
CA ILE A 93 -20.63 -5.22 -14.98
C ILE A 93 -21.50 -5.23 -16.24
N HIS A 94 -20.97 -4.79 -17.39
CA HIS A 94 -21.64 -4.73 -18.70
C HIS A 94 -22.99 -3.95 -18.69
N ARG A 95 -23.12 -2.98 -17.80
CA ARG A 95 -24.28 -2.07 -17.67
C ARG A 95 -23.86 -0.76 -16.99
N LYS A 96 -24.77 0.23 -16.94
CA LYS A 96 -24.55 1.45 -16.17
C LYS A 96 -24.50 1.12 -14.67
N PRO A 97 -23.53 1.66 -13.90
CA PRO A 97 -23.48 1.50 -12.44
C PRO A 97 -24.71 2.15 -11.78
N LEU A 98 -25.19 1.51 -10.71
CA LEU A 98 -26.28 2.03 -9.89
C LEU A 98 -25.76 3.16 -8.96
N ALA A 99 -26.59 4.17 -8.74
CA ALA A 99 -26.26 5.29 -7.86
C ALA A 99 -27.52 5.83 -7.16
N PRO A 100 -27.42 6.55 -6.02
CA PRO A 100 -28.57 7.21 -5.43
C PRO A 100 -29.14 8.32 -6.33
N SER A 101 -28.29 9.00 -7.09
CA SER A 101 -28.62 10.19 -7.89
C SER A 101 -27.92 10.15 -9.25
N PRO A 102 -28.33 10.94 -10.26
CA PRO A 102 -27.71 10.97 -11.59
C PRO A 102 -26.36 11.72 -11.59
N LEU A 103 -25.52 11.41 -10.60
CA LEU A 103 -24.21 12.01 -10.40
C LEU A 103 -23.10 10.97 -10.67
N PRO A 104 -22.38 11.06 -11.80
CA PRO A 104 -21.27 10.16 -12.11
C PRO A 104 -20.17 10.20 -11.05
N CYS A 105 -19.44 9.08 -10.90
CA CYS A 105 -18.20 9.08 -10.12
C CYS A 105 -17.17 10.02 -10.78
N PRO A 106 -16.64 11.02 -10.06
CA PRO A 106 -15.66 11.96 -10.63
C PRO A 106 -14.37 11.30 -11.12
N VAL A 107 -14.01 10.13 -10.57
CA VAL A 107 -12.78 9.39 -10.89
C VAL A 107 -13.00 8.37 -12.01
N ILE A 108 -14.00 7.50 -11.87
CA ILE A 108 -14.32 6.45 -12.86
C ILE A 108 -14.94 7.06 -14.11
N ARG A 109 -15.78 8.10 -13.94
CA ARG A 109 -16.54 8.78 -15.00
C ARG A 109 -17.52 7.85 -15.70
N GLY A 110 -18.30 8.40 -16.63
CA GLY A 110 -19.34 7.67 -17.35
C GLY A 110 -20.71 7.77 -16.68
N ASP A 111 -21.74 7.45 -17.44
CA ASP A 111 -23.14 7.53 -17.00
C ASP A 111 -23.44 6.54 -15.87
N VAL A 112 -24.35 6.92 -15.00
CA VAL A 112 -24.91 6.07 -13.93
C VAL A 112 -26.40 5.89 -14.13
N GLU A 113 -26.99 4.89 -13.48
CA GLU A 113 -28.42 4.63 -13.43
C GLU A 113 -28.91 4.96 -12.01
N PRO A 114 -29.71 6.05 -11.85
CA PRO A 114 -30.28 6.38 -10.55
C PRO A 114 -31.27 5.29 -10.10
N LEU A 115 -31.15 4.88 -8.84
CA LEU A 115 -32.04 3.89 -8.25
C LEU A 115 -33.48 4.42 -8.07
N THR A 116 -34.47 3.65 -8.50
CA THR A 116 -35.85 3.84 -8.10
C THR A 116 -36.08 3.34 -6.67
N VAL A 117 -37.19 3.70 -6.04
CA VAL A 117 -37.57 3.21 -4.71
C VAL A 117 -37.64 1.68 -4.70
N ASP A 118 -38.28 1.06 -5.71
CA ASP A 118 -38.34 -0.41 -5.84
C ASP A 118 -36.92 -1.02 -6.00
N GLY A 119 -36.03 -0.34 -6.73
CA GLY A 119 -34.63 -0.76 -6.87
C GLY A 119 -33.87 -0.70 -5.55
N ILE A 120 -34.13 0.30 -4.71
CA ILE A 120 -33.59 0.42 -3.36
C ILE A 120 -34.06 -0.72 -2.47
N GLN A 121 -35.39 -1.00 -2.45
CA GLN A 121 -35.97 -2.08 -1.66
C GLN A 121 -35.44 -3.47 -2.09
N ASN A 122 -35.24 -3.68 -3.39
CA ASN A 122 -34.62 -4.90 -3.90
C ASN A 122 -33.15 -5.07 -3.39
N LEU A 123 -32.39 -3.98 -3.35
CA LEU A 123 -31.03 -4.02 -2.80
C LEU A 123 -31.02 -4.27 -1.29
N VAL A 124 -31.95 -3.68 -0.53
CA VAL A 124 -32.10 -3.98 0.91
C VAL A 124 -32.27 -5.48 1.13
N GLN A 125 -33.17 -6.13 0.34
CA GLN A 125 -33.38 -7.57 0.40
C GLN A 125 -32.11 -8.36 0.06
N LYS A 126 -31.33 -7.94 -0.96
CA LYS A 126 -30.08 -8.59 -1.32
C LYS A 126 -29.03 -8.53 -0.22
N PHE A 127 -28.97 -7.44 0.57
CA PHE A 127 -28.12 -7.37 1.75
C PHE A 127 -28.56 -8.35 2.84
N GLY A 128 -29.87 -8.49 3.09
CA GLY A 128 -30.43 -9.48 4.00
C GLY A 128 -30.10 -10.92 3.58
N ASP A 129 -30.32 -11.24 2.29
CA ASP A 129 -29.98 -12.56 1.73
C ASP A 129 -28.48 -12.87 1.85
N ALA A 130 -27.61 -11.87 1.62
CA ALA A 130 -26.18 -12.01 1.78
C ALA A 130 -25.78 -12.25 3.25
N ALA A 131 -26.46 -11.60 4.20
CA ALA A 131 -26.25 -11.83 5.63
C ALA A 131 -26.67 -13.25 6.03
N ALA A 132 -27.79 -13.76 5.55
CA ALA A 132 -28.21 -15.15 5.79
C ALA A 132 -27.18 -16.16 5.24
N ARG A 133 -26.61 -15.90 4.05
CA ARG A 133 -25.52 -16.73 3.48
C ARG A 133 -24.24 -16.63 4.33
N SER A 134 -23.91 -15.44 4.84
CA SER A 134 -22.76 -15.24 5.74
C SER A 134 -22.88 -16.07 7.02
N TYR A 135 -24.07 -16.08 7.63
CA TYR A 135 -24.37 -16.89 8.79
C TYR A 135 -24.24 -18.38 8.49
N ARG A 136 -24.83 -18.85 7.39
CA ARG A 136 -24.74 -20.26 6.92
C ARG A 136 -23.30 -20.66 6.59
N ALA A 137 -22.46 -19.73 6.12
CA ALA A 137 -21.04 -19.96 5.86
C ALA A 137 -20.19 -20.04 7.13
N GLY A 138 -20.73 -19.72 8.31
CA GLY A 138 -20.03 -19.84 9.60
C GLY A 138 -19.24 -18.60 10.00
N PHE A 139 -19.48 -17.44 9.39
CA PHE A 139 -18.97 -16.16 9.90
C PHE A 139 -19.67 -15.81 11.23
N GLU A 140 -18.94 -15.13 12.11
CA GLU A 140 -19.40 -14.76 13.47
C GLU A 140 -19.62 -13.26 13.63
N LEU A 141 -19.35 -12.44 12.59
CA LEU A 141 -19.64 -11.01 12.54
C LEU A 141 -19.86 -10.59 11.08
N ILE A 142 -20.84 -9.72 10.88
CA ILE A 142 -21.14 -9.09 9.59
C ILE A 142 -20.83 -7.59 9.67
N GLU A 143 -20.08 -7.06 8.71
CA GLU A 143 -19.85 -5.62 8.57
C GLU A 143 -20.52 -5.08 7.31
N ILE A 144 -21.25 -3.99 7.43
CA ILE A 144 -21.81 -3.24 6.30
C ILE A 144 -20.79 -2.19 5.86
N HIS A 145 -20.43 -2.19 4.57
CA HIS A 145 -19.52 -1.20 4.01
C HIS A 145 -20.22 0.13 3.71
N GLY A 146 -20.34 0.99 4.71
CA GLY A 146 -20.93 2.33 4.63
C GLY A 146 -19.91 3.46 4.47
N ALA A 147 -18.75 3.20 3.83
CA ALA A 147 -17.63 4.14 3.73
C ALA A 147 -17.07 4.24 2.29
N HIS A 148 -16.09 5.13 2.10
CA HIS A 148 -15.20 5.22 0.93
C HIS A 148 -15.89 5.59 -0.39
N GLY A 149 -17.07 6.20 -0.35
CA GLY A 149 -17.84 6.58 -1.54
C GLY A 149 -18.48 5.40 -2.29
N TYR A 150 -18.63 4.21 -1.66
CA TYR A 150 -19.41 3.10 -2.21
C TYR A 150 -20.90 3.28 -1.97
N LEU A 151 -21.77 2.40 -2.48
CA LEU A 151 -23.19 2.66 -2.59
C LEU A 151 -23.85 3.13 -1.28
N VAL A 152 -23.63 2.45 -0.17
CA VAL A 152 -24.22 2.82 1.13
C VAL A 152 -23.73 4.21 1.55
N ASN A 153 -22.42 4.49 1.45
CA ASN A 153 -21.88 5.82 1.70
C ASN A 153 -22.42 6.89 0.76
N GLN A 154 -22.66 6.53 -0.53
CA GLN A 154 -23.24 7.46 -1.51
C GLN A 154 -24.64 7.95 -1.10
N PHE A 155 -25.44 7.11 -0.44
CA PHE A 155 -26.73 7.55 0.11
C PHE A 155 -26.56 8.49 1.30
N LEU A 156 -25.59 8.24 2.17
CA LEU A 156 -25.33 9.05 3.38
C LEU A 156 -24.84 10.46 3.06
N SER A 157 -24.03 10.61 2.01
CA SER A 157 -23.30 11.84 1.71
C SER A 157 -24.05 12.76 0.75
N LYS A 158 -24.16 14.05 1.09
CA LYS A 158 -24.69 15.11 0.18
C LYS A 158 -23.85 15.26 -1.08
N PHE A 159 -22.57 14.91 -1.04
CA PHE A 159 -21.67 14.95 -2.21
C PHE A 159 -22.14 14.02 -3.35
N SER A 160 -22.92 12.99 -3.03
CA SER A 160 -23.38 11.98 -3.99
C SER A 160 -24.91 11.74 -3.98
N ASN A 161 -25.62 12.27 -2.99
CA ASN A 161 -27.07 12.09 -2.84
C ASN A 161 -27.77 13.45 -2.87
N ILE A 162 -28.44 13.75 -4.00
CA ILE A 162 -29.27 14.95 -4.21
C ILE A 162 -30.75 14.59 -4.39
N ARG A 163 -31.18 13.41 -3.85
CA ARG A 163 -32.59 12.98 -3.93
C ARG A 163 -33.50 13.91 -3.12
N GLU A 164 -34.73 14.04 -3.59
CA GLU A 164 -35.79 14.84 -2.94
C GLU A 164 -36.90 13.96 -2.35
N ASP A 165 -36.80 12.62 -2.52
CA ASP A 165 -37.70 11.65 -1.93
C ASP A 165 -37.22 11.22 -0.50
N GLU A 166 -37.90 10.23 0.07
CA GLU A 166 -37.64 9.71 1.43
C GLU A 166 -36.21 9.14 1.67
N TYR A 167 -35.40 8.98 0.62
CA TYR A 167 -34.01 8.53 0.68
C TYR A 167 -32.99 9.67 0.49
N GLY A 168 -33.44 10.92 0.53
CA GLY A 168 -32.61 12.11 0.36
C GLY A 168 -32.86 13.20 1.41
N GLY A 169 -32.44 14.42 1.11
CA GLY A 169 -32.70 15.60 1.94
C GLY A 169 -31.87 15.64 3.24
N ASP A 170 -32.53 15.51 4.38
CA ASP A 170 -31.89 15.61 5.70
C ASP A 170 -31.10 14.35 6.09
N VAL A 171 -30.49 14.36 7.28
CA VAL A 171 -29.69 13.21 7.78
C VAL A 171 -30.54 11.95 7.90
N ALA A 172 -31.79 12.07 8.35
CA ALA A 172 -32.68 10.92 8.52
C ALA A 172 -33.03 10.28 7.17
N GLY A 173 -33.41 11.07 6.16
CA GLY A 173 -33.71 10.58 4.83
C GLY A 173 -32.49 9.94 4.16
N ARG A 174 -31.33 10.59 4.20
CA ARG A 174 -30.10 10.01 3.64
C ARG A 174 -29.62 8.74 4.36
N THR A 175 -29.95 8.58 5.64
CA THR A 175 -29.61 7.37 6.43
C THR A 175 -30.60 6.23 6.19
N ARG A 176 -31.77 6.49 5.63
CA ARG A 176 -32.85 5.52 5.50
C ARG A 176 -32.42 4.22 4.80
N PHE A 177 -31.70 4.30 3.69
CA PHE A 177 -31.22 3.09 3.00
C PHE A 177 -30.31 2.23 3.89
N ALA A 178 -29.35 2.85 4.58
CA ALA A 178 -28.46 2.13 5.51
C ALA A 178 -29.23 1.54 6.69
N ARG A 179 -30.22 2.27 7.23
CA ARG A 179 -31.08 1.82 8.31
C ARG A 179 -31.90 0.58 7.91
N GLU A 180 -32.54 0.63 6.75
CA GLU A 180 -33.34 -0.50 6.24
C GLU A 180 -32.48 -1.73 5.94
N ILE A 181 -31.22 -1.55 5.47
CA ILE A 181 -30.25 -2.64 5.34
C ILE A 181 -29.95 -3.28 6.70
N VAL A 182 -29.70 -2.49 7.74
CA VAL A 182 -29.44 -3.01 9.09
C VAL A 182 -30.64 -3.79 9.62
N GLU A 183 -31.84 -3.22 9.53
CA GLU A 183 -33.08 -3.84 9.97
C GLU A 183 -33.34 -5.18 9.23
N GLU A 184 -33.14 -5.24 7.90
CA GLU A 184 -33.33 -6.47 7.12
C GLU A 184 -32.25 -7.52 7.41
N ILE A 185 -30.97 -7.12 7.60
CA ILE A 185 -29.91 -8.04 8.04
C ILE A 185 -30.29 -8.68 9.39
N CYS A 186 -30.60 -7.88 10.41
CA CYS A 186 -30.98 -8.36 11.74
C CYS A 186 -32.13 -9.35 11.69
N LYS A 187 -33.16 -9.04 10.89
CA LYS A 187 -34.29 -9.91 10.65
C LYS A 187 -33.90 -11.23 9.95
N CYS A 188 -33.10 -11.19 8.88
CA CYS A 188 -32.71 -12.37 8.11
C CYS A 188 -31.83 -13.35 8.88
N ILE A 189 -31.06 -12.87 9.87
CA ILE A 189 -30.21 -13.71 10.74
C ILE A 189 -30.82 -13.93 12.13
N ASP A 190 -32.05 -13.48 12.38
CA ASP A 190 -32.73 -13.55 13.69
C ASP A 190 -31.85 -13.01 14.84
N ASN A 191 -31.12 -11.92 14.60
CA ASN A 191 -30.12 -11.32 15.52
C ASN A 191 -29.05 -12.30 16.02
N ALA A 192 -28.75 -13.37 15.28
CA ALA A 192 -27.81 -14.40 15.73
C ALA A 192 -26.34 -13.94 15.71
N LEU A 193 -26.01 -12.90 14.97
CA LEU A 193 -24.65 -12.36 14.85
C LEU A 193 -24.62 -10.85 15.12
N PRO A 194 -23.53 -10.34 15.70
CA PRO A 194 -23.31 -8.90 15.80
C PRO A 194 -23.13 -8.28 14.40
N VAL A 195 -23.68 -7.07 14.25
CA VAL A 195 -23.62 -6.27 13.01
C VAL A 195 -22.71 -5.06 13.23
N SER A 196 -21.63 -4.98 12.46
CA SER A 196 -20.72 -3.84 12.40
C SER A 196 -21.09 -2.89 11.26
N PHE A 197 -20.86 -1.60 11.46
CA PHE A 197 -20.99 -0.62 10.40
C PHE A 197 -19.67 0.14 10.20
N LYS A 198 -19.12 0.09 8.98
CA LYS A 198 -17.95 0.89 8.62
C LYS A 198 -18.39 2.20 8.01
N ILE A 199 -17.94 3.32 8.59
CA ILE A 199 -18.29 4.66 8.14
C ILE A 199 -17.05 5.47 7.75
N SER A 200 -17.16 6.31 6.72
CA SER A 200 -16.24 7.44 6.49
C SER A 200 -16.66 8.56 7.42
N ALA A 201 -15.99 8.70 8.57
CA ALA A 201 -16.33 9.73 9.56
C ALA A 201 -16.19 11.15 8.98
N GLU A 202 -15.21 11.34 8.11
CA GLU A 202 -14.92 12.59 7.41
C GLU A 202 -14.57 12.27 5.95
N GLU A 203 -15.17 12.94 4.98
CA GLU A 203 -14.88 12.71 3.56
C GLU A 203 -13.84 13.69 2.98
N TYR A 204 -13.50 14.77 3.68
CA TYR A 204 -12.52 15.79 3.27
C TYR A 204 -12.78 16.40 1.89
N VAL A 205 -14.06 16.60 1.57
CA VAL A 205 -14.53 17.25 0.34
C VAL A 205 -15.76 18.11 0.65
N ASP A 206 -15.93 19.19 -0.10
CA ASP A 206 -17.09 20.08 0.06
C ASP A 206 -18.39 19.30 -0.20
N GLY A 207 -19.34 19.43 0.73
CA GLY A 207 -20.60 18.68 0.71
C GLY A 207 -20.49 17.22 1.13
N GLY A 208 -19.28 16.72 1.49
CA GLY A 208 -19.08 15.41 2.05
C GLY A 208 -19.47 15.30 3.52
N LEU A 209 -19.45 14.08 4.05
CA LEU A 209 -19.70 13.81 5.47
C LEU A 209 -18.66 14.49 6.36
N THR A 210 -19.13 15.00 7.50
CA THR A 210 -18.30 15.45 8.62
C THR A 210 -18.45 14.50 9.80
N THR A 211 -17.47 14.50 10.73
CA THR A 211 -17.52 13.65 11.93
C THR A 211 -18.79 13.91 12.74
N HIS A 212 -19.27 15.16 12.81
CA HIS A 212 -20.52 15.49 13.50
C HIS A 212 -21.74 14.84 12.83
N GLU A 213 -21.87 14.93 11.51
CA GLU A 213 -22.97 14.33 10.76
C GLU A 213 -22.93 12.80 10.84
N SER A 214 -21.72 12.23 10.82
CA SER A 214 -21.51 10.78 11.00
C SER A 214 -21.97 10.27 12.36
N ILE A 215 -21.81 11.06 13.44
CA ILE A 215 -22.33 10.72 14.78
C ILE A 215 -23.87 10.66 14.75
N GLU A 216 -24.55 11.60 14.10
CA GLU A 216 -26.01 11.59 13.99
C GLU A 216 -26.52 10.39 13.17
N ILE A 217 -25.85 10.06 12.08
CA ILE A 217 -26.10 8.85 11.27
C ILE A 217 -25.97 7.60 12.16
N LEU A 218 -24.88 7.47 12.89
CA LEU A 218 -24.59 6.30 13.72
C LEU A 218 -25.64 6.14 14.84
N LYS A 219 -26.13 7.22 15.44
CA LYS A 219 -27.22 7.17 16.43
C LYS A 219 -28.51 6.58 15.85
N ILE A 220 -28.81 6.83 14.57
CA ILE A 220 -29.94 6.23 13.87
C ILE A 220 -29.70 4.72 13.66
N LEU A 221 -28.48 4.36 13.22
CA LEU A 221 -28.13 2.97 12.92
C LEU A 221 -28.02 2.10 14.18
N ILE A 222 -27.60 2.66 15.32
CA ILE A 222 -27.63 1.96 16.62
C ILE A 222 -29.06 1.55 16.99
N ARG A 223 -30.04 2.45 16.81
CA ARG A 223 -31.46 2.11 17.04
C ARG A 223 -32.00 1.08 16.05
N ALA A 224 -31.38 0.96 14.89
CA ALA A 224 -31.72 -0.06 13.89
C ALA A 224 -31.07 -1.44 14.16
N GLY A 225 -30.02 -1.50 15.01
CA GLY A 225 -29.45 -2.77 15.45
C GLY A 225 -27.96 -2.98 15.12
N ILE A 226 -27.16 -1.94 14.87
CA ILE A 226 -25.70 -2.13 14.83
C ILE A 226 -25.12 -2.25 16.23
N ASP A 227 -24.15 -3.14 16.40
CA ASP A 227 -23.51 -3.46 17.68
C ASP A 227 -22.13 -2.81 17.85
N LEU A 228 -21.45 -2.46 16.74
CA LEU A 228 -20.14 -1.81 16.77
C LEU A 228 -19.89 -1.00 15.50
N VAL A 229 -18.93 -0.08 15.55
CA VAL A 229 -18.59 0.77 14.39
C VAL A 229 -17.10 0.74 14.08
N GLN A 230 -16.76 0.65 12.79
CA GLN A 230 -15.39 0.86 12.30
C GLN A 230 -15.28 2.26 11.67
N VAL A 231 -14.41 3.09 12.26
CA VAL A 231 -14.23 4.48 11.84
C VAL A 231 -13.13 4.58 10.80
N SER A 232 -13.51 4.90 9.56
CA SER A 232 -12.62 5.18 8.44
C SER A 232 -12.79 6.62 7.94
N ALA A 233 -12.26 6.98 6.76
CA ALA A 233 -12.41 8.31 6.18
C ALA A 233 -12.23 8.30 4.66
N GLY A 234 -12.57 9.44 4.03
CA GLY A 234 -12.40 9.67 2.61
C GLY A 234 -13.49 9.06 1.72
N ASN A 235 -13.47 9.45 0.47
CA ASN A 235 -14.35 8.95 -0.59
C ASN A 235 -13.59 8.85 -1.94
N ASP A 236 -14.31 8.67 -3.05
CA ASP A 236 -13.76 8.47 -4.39
C ASP A 236 -12.79 9.59 -4.86
N VAL A 237 -12.93 10.84 -4.38
CA VAL A 237 -12.06 11.97 -4.75
C VAL A 237 -10.96 12.27 -3.73
N THR A 238 -11.02 11.66 -2.56
CA THR A 238 -10.05 11.80 -1.46
C THR A 238 -9.40 10.46 -1.07
N PRO A 239 -8.84 9.70 -2.04
CA PRO A 239 -8.32 8.34 -1.82
C PRO A 239 -7.14 8.30 -0.86
N GLU A 240 -6.44 9.42 -0.64
CA GLU A 240 -5.37 9.56 0.36
C GLU A 240 -5.87 9.37 1.80
N TRP A 241 -7.15 9.58 2.06
CA TRP A 241 -7.78 9.31 3.36
C TRP A 241 -8.32 7.89 3.48
N ILE A 242 -8.60 7.21 2.35
CA ILE A 242 -8.97 5.78 2.34
C ILE A 242 -7.75 4.91 2.59
N CYS A 243 -6.65 5.17 1.87
CA CYS A 243 -5.42 4.41 1.94
C CYS A 243 -4.22 5.35 2.06
N GLN A 244 -4.00 5.79 3.28
CA GLN A 244 -3.04 6.83 3.62
C GLN A 244 -1.61 6.46 3.18
N PRO A 245 -0.96 7.27 2.31
CA PRO A 245 0.45 7.08 1.95
C PRO A 245 1.38 7.50 3.09
N MET A 246 2.68 7.26 2.92
CA MET A 246 3.69 7.59 3.93
C MET A 246 3.83 9.10 4.23
N PHE A 247 3.24 9.96 3.43
CA PHE A 247 3.14 11.41 3.68
C PHE A 247 2.18 11.79 4.82
N MET A 248 1.26 10.90 5.17
CA MET A 248 0.30 11.16 6.23
C MET A 248 0.83 10.63 7.55
N GLU A 249 0.46 11.25 8.65
CA GLU A 249 0.86 10.85 9.98
C GLU A 249 0.28 9.47 10.37
N LYS A 250 0.98 8.77 11.25
CA LYS A 250 0.48 7.54 11.86
C LYS A 250 -0.74 7.84 12.72
N ALA A 251 -1.69 6.90 12.78
CA ALA A 251 -2.92 7.02 13.56
C ALA A 251 -3.78 8.25 13.20
N CYS A 252 -3.69 8.76 11.97
CA CYS A 252 -4.32 10.03 11.53
C CYS A 252 -5.85 10.06 11.59
N LEU A 253 -6.54 8.93 11.76
CA LEU A 253 -7.99 8.86 11.90
C LEU A 253 -8.46 8.62 13.35
N VAL A 254 -7.53 8.51 14.30
CA VAL A 254 -7.86 8.16 15.69
C VAL A 254 -8.63 9.27 16.40
N GLU A 255 -8.42 10.53 16.03
CA GLU A 255 -9.18 11.64 16.63
C GLU A 255 -10.68 11.56 16.29
N SER A 256 -11.03 11.26 15.02
CA SER A 256 -12.44 11.03 14.64
C SER A 256 -13.03 9.82 15.35
N ALA A 257 -12.26 8.73 15.52
CA ALA A 257 -12.69 7.57 16.29
C ALA A 257 -12.96 7.93 17.77
N CYS A 258 -12.09 8.74 18.38
CA CYS A 258 -12.24 9.20 19.76
C CYS A 258 -13.49 10.09 19.95
N GLN A 259 -13.78 10.98 19.01
CA GLN A 259 -14.99 11.81 19.05
C GLN A 259 -16.25 10.96 18.92
N ILE A 260 -16.26 9.97 18.02
CA ILE A 260 -17.38 9.03 17.85
C ILE A 260 -17.56 8.19 19.10
N LYS A 261 -16.50 7.63 19.69
CA LYS A 261 -16.56 6.86 20.92
C LYS A 261 -17.15 7.64 22.09
N LYS A 262 -16.78 8.91 22.23
CA LYS A 262 -17.34 9.78 23.30
C LYS A 262 -18.84 10.07 23.13
N ALA A 263 -19.36 9.94 21.91
CA ALA A 263 -20.74 10.27 21.58
C ALA A 263 -21.68 9.06 21.50
N LEU A 264 -21.15 7.83 21.55
CA LEU A 264 -21.90 6.58 21.35
C LEU A 264 -21.62 5.57 22.47
N ASP A 265 -22.61 4.73 22.78
CA ASP A 265 -22.54 3.69 23.82
C ASP A 265 -22.25 2.29 23.24
N ILE A 266 -21.66 2.19 22.05
CA ILE A 266 -21.26 0.93 21.44
C ILE A 266 -19.74 0.91 21.17
N PRO A 267 -19.09 -0.27 21.06
CA PRO A 267 -17.67 -0.38 20.77
C PRO A 267 -17.26 0.31 19.46
N VAL A 268 -16.12 1.00 19.49
CA VAL A 268 -15.55 1.72 18.35
C VAL A 268 -14.20 1.12 17.97
N MET A 269 -14.05 0.80 16.69
CA MET A 269 -12.82 0.32 16.08
C MET A 269 -12.10 1.47 15.36
N ALA A 270 -10.87 1.81 15.78
CA ALA A 270 -10.03 2.78 15.10
C ALA A 270 -9.18 2.14 14.00
N VAL A 271 -9.05 2.83 12.85
CA VAL A 271 -8.18 2.45 11.74
C VAL A 271 -7.36 3.67 11.28
N GLY A 272 -6.44 3.50 10.37
CA GLY A 272 -5.69 4.58 9.72
C GLY A 272 -4.22 4.64 10.15
N ARG A 273 -3.33 4.01 9.33
CA ARG A 273 -1.87 3.97 9.56
C ARG A 273 -1.43 3.53 10.97
N ILE A 274 -2.17 2.60 11.58
CA ILE A 274 -1.75 1.92 12.81
C ILE A 274 -0.87 0.74 12.37
N ASN A 275 0.43 0.94 12.34
CA ASN A 275 1.43 -0.03 11.85
C ASN A 275 2.53 -0.33 12.88
N ASP A 276 2.31 0.07 14.13
CA ASP A 276 3.22 -0.08 15.26
C ASP A 276 2.41 -0.56 16.47
N PRO A 277 2.80 -1.67 17.14
CA PRO A 277 2.09 -2.17 18.31
C PRO A 277 2.00 -1.16 19.47
N GLN A 278 3.03 -0.32 19.65
CA GLN A 278 3.02 0.69 20.69
C GLN A 278 1.93 1.74 20.46
N ILE A 279 1.75 2.18 19.20
CA ILE A 279 0.67 3.10 18.83
C ILE A 279 -0.69 2.45 19.10
N ALA A 280 -0.84 1.15 18.77
CA ALA A 280 -2.08 0.42 19.00
C ALA A 280 -2.40 0.33 20.50
N ASP A 281 -1.41 0.02 21.34
CA ASP A 281 -1.54 -0.03 22.81
C ASP A 281 -1.88 1.35 23.40
N ASP A 282 -1.21 2.40 22.94
CA ASP A 282 -1.47 3.78 23.39
C ASP A 282 -2.90 4.25 23.07
N ILE A 283 -3.46 3.87 21.91
CA ILE A 283 -4.85 4.17 21.54
C ILE A 283 -5.83 3.55 22.55
N ILE A 284 -5.62 2.29 22.92
CA ILE A 284 -6.48 1.57 23.86
C ILE A 284 -6.30 2.10 25.28
N ARG A 285 -5.05 2.25 25.76
CA ARG A 285 -4.77 2.78 27.11
C ARG A 285 -5.28 4.19 27.34
N GLN A 286 -5.31 5.02 26.29
CA GLN A 286 -5.86 6.37 26.34
C GLN A 286 -7.37 6.40 26.07
N GLU A 287 -8.03 5.25 26.01
CA GLU A 287 -9.47 5.10 25.79
C GLU A 287 -9.99 5.81 24.52
N LYS A 288 -9.13 6.00 23.50
CA LYS A 288 -9.50 6.64 22.24
C LYS A 288 -10.35 5.75 21.33
N ALA A 289 -10.24 4.44 21.48
CA ALA A 289 -11.06 3.43 20.82
C ALA A 289 -11.12 2.17 21.70
N ASP A 290 -12.07 1.26 21.42
CA ASP A 290 -12.21 -0.03 22.10
C ASP A 290 -11.40 -1.12 21.42
N LEU A 291 -11.24 -1.04 20.09
CA LEU A 291 -10.44 -1.95 19.28
C LEU A 291 -9.59 -1.16 18.28
N VAL A 292 -8.49 -1.77 17.85
CA VAL A 292 -7.65 -1.23 16.77
C VAL A 292 -7.66 -2.15 15.56
N CYS A 293 -7.85 -1.59 14.39
CA CYS A 293 -7.84 -2.27 13.11
C CYS A 293 -6.47 -2.10 12.42
N ILE A 294 -5.67 -3.16 12.41
CA ILE A 294 -4.37 -3.19 11.73
C ILE A 294 -4.53 -3.90 10.39
N GLY A 295 -4.56 -3.13 9.30
CA GLY A 295 -4.74 -3.67 7.94
C GLY A 295 -3.41 -3.97 7.26
N ARG A 296 -2.80 -2.97 6.62
CA ARG A 296 -1.54 -3.11 5.88
C ARG A 296 -0.37 -3.59 6.74
N GLY A 297 -0.42 -3.37 8.08
CA GLY A 297 0.53 -3.95 9.03
C GLY A 297 0.53 -5.48 8.98
N LEU A 298 -0.65 -6.11 8.95
CA LEU A 298 -0.80 -7.57 8.86
C LEU A 298 -0.56 -8.12 7.43
N LEU A 299 -0.63 -7.28 6.39
CA LEU A 299 -0.13 -7.65 5.06
C LEU A 299 1.40 -7.68 5.03
N ALA A 300 2.04 -6.74 5.70
CA ALA A 300 3.49 -6.66 5.81
C ALA A 300 4.04 -7.78 6.70
N ASP A 301 3.44 -7.99 7.87
CA ASP A 301 3.82 -9.03 8.84
C ASP A 301 2.57 -9.67 9.46
N PRO A 302 2.15 -10.84 9.00
CA PRO A 302 0.99 -11.52 9.58
C PRO A 302 1.20 -11.91 11.06
N GLU A 303 2.45 -12.09 11.51
CA GLU A 303 2.79 -12.46 12.90
C GLU A 303 2.96 -11.25 13.84
N MET A 304 2.68 -10.03 13.38
CA MET A 304 2.86 -8.81 14.17
C MET A 304 2.21 -8.89 15.56
N PRO A 305 0.95 -9.37 15.77
CA PRO A 305 0.36 -9.49 17.09
C PRO A 305 1.10 -10.47 18.01
N LEU A 306 1.47 -11.65 17.51
CA LEU A 306 2.23 -12.64 18.28
C LEU A 306 3.63 -12.15 18.63
N LYS A 307 4.32 -11.48 17.71
CA LYS A 307 5.64 -10.89 17.97
C LYS A 307 5.53 -9.81 19.04
N ALA A 308 4.51 -8.93 18.95
CA ALA A 308 4.26 -7.91 19.97
C ALA A 308 3.97 -8.53 21.34
N LYS A 309 3.07 -9.52 21.41
CA LYS A 309 2.74 -10.25 22.64
C LYS A 309 3.96 -10.88 23.32
N ASN A 310 4.92 -11.36 22.51
CA ASN A 310 6.14 -12.02 22.99
C ASN A 310 7.33 -11.08 23.15
N GLY A 311 7.16 -9.75 23.05
CA GLY A 311 8.22 -8.75 23.20
C GLY A 311 9.24 -8.71 22.04
N ARG A 312 8.97 -9.36 20.90
CA ARG A 312 9.86 -9.43 19.74
C ARG A 312 9.58 -8.29 18.75
N LEU A 313 9.59 -7.05 19.24
CA LEU A 313 9.21 -5.87 18.45
C LEU A 313 10.18 -5.58 17.28
N ASP A 314 11.47 -5.84 17.48
CA ASP A 314 12.53 -5.65 16.47
C ASP A 314 12.48 -6.68 15.32
N GLU A 315 11.73 -7.77 15.50
CA GLU A 315 11.46 -8.78 14.47
C GLU A 315 10.24 -8.45 13.60
N ILE A 316 9.50 -7.39 13.90
CA ILE A 316 8.31 -7.01 13.13
C ILE A 316 8.71 -6.35 11.80
N ARG A 317 8.17 -6.89 10.71
CA ARG A 317 8.26 -6.29 9.37
C ARG A 317 7.20 -5.20 9.23
N THR A 318 7.58 -3.98 9.56
CA THR A 318 6.64 -2.85 9.59
C THR A 318 6.16 -2.45 8.19
N CYS A 319 4.87 -2.18 8.03
CA CYS A 319 4.33 -1.58 6.83
C CYS A 319 4.84 -0.15 6.67
N VAL A 320 5.45 0.16 5.54
CA VAL A 320 6.02 1.50 5.23
C VAL A 320 5.04 2.41 4.47
N ALA A 321 3.77 2.05 4.39
CA ALA A 321 2.69 2.81 3.73
C ALA A 321 3.01 3.27 2.28
N CYS A 322 3.76 2.47 1.54
CA CYS A 322 4.12 2.73 0.14
C CYS A 322 2.98 2.53 -0.87
N ASN A 323 1.84 2.03 -0.43
CA ASN A 323 0.65 1.72 -1.24
C ASN A 323 0.87 0.76 -2.42
N THR A 324 1.99 0.01 -2.45
CA THR A 324 2.24 -1.04 -3.45
C THR A 324 1.08 -2.04 -3.53
N CYS A 325 0.49 -2.42 -2.38
CA CYS A 325 -0.65 -3.33 -2.31
C CYS A 325 -1.87 -2.77 -3.06
N MET A 326 -2.18 -1.48 -2.90
CA MET A 326 -3.27 -0.84 -3.63
C MET A 326 -2.98 -0.75 -5.14
N GLN A 327 -1.77 -0.34 -5.50
CA GLN A 327 -1.38 -0.26 -6.91
C GLN A 327 -1.44 -1.63 -7.60
N SER A 328 -1.03 -2.70 -6.92
CA SER A 328 -0.96 -4.05 -7.51
C SER A 328 -2.34 -4.63 -7.79
N ILE A 329 -3.32 -4.45 -6.90
CA ILE A 329 -4.69 -4.95 -7.15
C ILE A 329 -5.33 -4.29 -8.37
N PHE A 330 -5.09 -2.98 -8.59
CA PHE A 330 -5.64 -2.28 -9.75
C PHE A 330 -4.87 -2.50 -11.06
N ARG A 331 -3.54 -2.75 -10.98
CA ARG A 331 -2.70 -2.93 -12.20
C ARG A 331 -2.51 -4.39 -12.59
N LYS A 332 -2.47 -5.32 -11.61
CA LYS A 332 -2.13 -6.73 -11.84
C LYS A 332 -3.26 -7.69 -11.46
N GLY A 333 -4.36 -7.19 -10.88
CA GLY A 333 -5.48 -8.00 -10.44
C GLY A 333 -5.19 -8.89 -9.22
N ARG A 334 -4.06 -8.68 -8.52
CA ARG A 334 -3.72 -9.42 -7.29
C ARG A 334 -2.86 -8.57 -6.37
N ILE A 335 -2.95 -8.87 -5.07
CA ILE A 335 -2.21 -8.15 -4.04
C ILE A 335 -0.71 -8.50 -4.05
N GLU A 336 0.14 -7.46 -3.91
CA GLU A 336 1.58 -7.59 -3.67
C GLU A 336 2.02 -6.63 -2.56
N CYS A 337 3.13 -6.90 -1.88
CA CYS A 337 3.68 -6.00 -0.87
C CYS A 337 5.16 -5.71 -1.15
N LEU A 338 5.59 -4.45 -0.96
CA LEU A 338 6.99 -4.06 -1.10
C LEU A 338 7.88 -4.80 -0.10
N VAL A 339 7.46 -4.87 1.15
CA VAL A 339 8.29 -5.42 2.24
C VAL A 339 8.07 -6.93 2.45
N ASN A 340 6.95 -7.48 2.00
CA ASN A 340 6.59 -8.90 2.17
C ASN A 340 6.39 -9.59 0.82
N PRO A 341 7.42 -10.23 0.25
CA PRO A 341 7.31 -10.91 -1.04
C PRO A 341 6.40 -12.14 -1.02
N MET A 342 6.09 -12.68 0.16
CA MET A 342 5.23 -13.87 0.32
C MET A 342 3.74 -13.54 0.21
N LEU A 343 3.34 -12.26 0.30
CA LEU A 343 1.94 -11.86 0.28
C LEU A 343 1.20 -12.37 -0.97
N GLY A 344 0.15 -13.16 -0.77
CA GLY A 344 -0.61 -13.83 -1.83
C GLY A 344 0.12 -15.01 -2.50
N ARG A 345 1.26 -15.47 -1.91
CA ARG A 345 2.08 -16.61 -2.36
C ARG A 345 2.60 -17.40 -1.16
N GLU A 346 1.83 -17.48 -0.10
CA GLU A 346 2.27 -17.99 1.20
C GLU A 346 2.79 -19.43 1.12
N GLU A 347 2.09 -20.32 0.40
CA GLU A 347 2.51 -21.72 0.17
C GLU A 347 3.68 -21.81 -0.81
N GLU A 348 3.59 -21.12 -1.95
CA GLU A 348 4.60 -21.11 -3.01
C GLU A 348 5.97 -20.68 -2.49
N MET A 349 5.97 -19.75 -1.51
CA MET A 349 7.17 -19.19 -0.90
C MET A 349 7.44 -19.71 0.52
N ALA A 350 6.94 -20.87 0.88
CA ALA A 350 7.23 -21.50 2.16
C ALA A 350 8.75 -21.73 2.37
N PHE A 351 9.19 -21.67 3.63
CA PHE A 351 10.58 -21.93 3.98
C PHE A 351 10.82 -23.45 4.14
N ILE A 352 11.59 -24.02 3.22
CA ILE A 352 12.00 -25.42 3.27
C ILE A 352 13.50 -25.48 3.60
N PRO A 353 13.92 -26.10 4.73
CA PRO A 353 15.33 -26.29 5.05
C PRO A 353 16.09 -27.04 3.95
N THR A 354 17.33 -26.64 3.68
CA THR A 354 18.16 -27.33 2.69
C THR A 354 18.76 -28.63 3.26
N LYS A 355 18.85 -29.63 2.41
CA LYS A 355 19.60 -30.89 2.74
C LYS A 355 21.08 -30.77 2.36
N ASN A 356 21.45 -29.79 1.55
CA ASN A 356 22.80 -29.57 1.04
C ASN A 356 23.25 -28.14 1.36
N PRO A 357 23.72 -27.85 2.59
CA PRO A 357 24.25 -26.55 2.97
C PRO A 357 25.39 -26.09 2.03
N LYS A 358 25.37 -24.82 1.66
CA LYS A 358 26.36 -24.20 0.80
C LYS A 358 26.97 -22.99 1.47
N LYS A 359 28.19 -22.64 1.07
CA LYS A 359 28.82 -21.37 1.38
C LYS A 359 28.42 -20.34 0.33
N VAL A 360 27.66 -19.33 0.72
CA VAL A 360 27.11 -18.30 -0.18
C VAL A 360 27.78 -16.97 0.09
N MET A 361 28.36 -16.37 -0.94
CA MET A 361 28.92 -15.03 -0.90
C MET A 361 27.93 -14.04 -1.53
N VAL A 362 27.42 -13.09 -0.77
CA VAL A 362 26.55 -12.01 -1.25
C VAL A 362 27.35 -10.71 -1.29
N ILE A 363 27.39 -10.07 -2.45
CA ILE A 363 28.15 -8.85 -2.67
C ILE A 363 27.19 -7.69 -2.88
N GLY A 364 27.12 -6.80 -1.87
CA GLY A 364 26.19 -5.69 -1.74
C GLY A 364 25.17 -5.91 -0.62
N GLY A 365 25.19 -5.03 0.39
CA GLY A 365 24.31 -5.03 1.56
C GLY A 365 23.04 -4.21 1.37
N GLY A 366 22.58 -4.01 0.14
CA GLY A 366 21.30 -3.38 -0.18
C GLY A 366 20.09 -4.28 0.10
N PRO A 367 18.83 -3.81 -0.16
CA PRO A 367 17.62 -4.56 0.18
C PRO A 367 17.54 -5.94 -0.48
N GLY A 368 18.01 -6.08 -1.72
CA GLY A 368 18.08 -7.38 -2.41
C GLY A 368 19.12 -8.31 -1.79
N GLY A 369 20.34 -7.79 -1.54
CA GLY A 369 21.43 -8.59 -0.95
C GLY A 369 21.13 -9.04 0.47
N LEU A 370 20.63 -8.17 1.34
CA LEU A 370 20.21 -8.54 2.69
C LEU A 370 19.06 -9.57 2.66
N ASN A 371 18.09 -9.39 1.75
CA ASN A 371 16.95 -10.29 1.69
C ASN A 371 17.35 -11.70 1.22
N VAL A 372 18.20 -11.85 0.18
CA VAL A 372 18.70 -13.17 -0.24
C VAL A 372 19.54 -13.79 0.86
N ALA A 373 20.33 -12.99 1.57
CA ALA A 373 21.23 -13.49 2.60
C ALA A 373 20.48 -14.15 3.77
N TRP A 374 19.51 -13.44 4.40
CA TRP A 374 18.78 -14.01 5.52
C TRP A 374 17.85 -15.15 5.08
N VAL A 375 17.29 -15.09 3.85
CA VAL A 375 16.46 -16.19 3.32
C VAL A 375 17.27 -17.46 3.12
N ALA A 376 18.46 -17.37 2.53
CA ALA A 376 19.35 -18.51 2.35
C ALA A 376 19.87 -19.03 3.70
N ALA A 377 20.26 -18.15 4.62
CA ALA A 377 20.72 -18.52 5.95
C ALA A 377 19.62 -19.24 6.77
N LYS A 378 18.37 -18.74 6.72
CA LYS A 378 17.20 -19.39 7.33
C LYS A 378 16.97 -20.81 6.81
N ARG A 379 17.36 -21.10 5.57
CA ARG A 379 17.29 -22.46 5.00
C ARG A 379 18.44 -23.36 5.41
N GLY A 380 19.49 -22.84 6.05
CA GLY A 380 20.63 -23.59 6.56
C GLY A 380 21.93 -23.43 5.77
N HIS A 381 22.02 -22.43 4.88
CA HIS A 381 23.28 -22.09 4.21
C HIS A 381 24.18 -21.24 5.09
N THR A 382 25.51 -21.31 4.93
CA THR A 382 26.48 -20.37 5.52
C THR A 382 26.60 -19.17 4.60
N VAL A 383 26.23 -17.98 5.07
CA VAL A 383 26.14 -16.79 4.23
C VAL A 383 27.04 -15.67 4.72
N HIS A 384 27.86 -15.14 3.80
CA HIS A 384 28.71 -13.96 3.99
C HIS A 384 28.18 -12.81 3.13
N VAL A 385 27.89 -11.66 3.74
CA VAL A 385 27.52 -10.41 3.04
C VAL A 385 28.69 -9.46 3.09
N TYR A 386 29.06 -8.91 1.95
CA TYR A 386 30.10 -7.88 1.83
C TYR A 386 29.48 -6.56 1.37
N GLU A 387 29.76 -5.49 2.11
CA GLU A 387 29.27 -4.14 1.81
C GLU A 387 30.44 -3.15 1.84
N LYS A 388 30.60 -2.38 0.76
CA LYS A 388 31.68 -1.38 0.63
C LYS A 388 31.52 -0.19 1.57
N LYS A 389 30.28 0.13 1.97
CA LYS A 389 29.98 1.19 2.93
C LYS A 389 30.07 0.68 4.37
N ASN A 390 30.07 1.62 5.32
CA ASN A 390 30.05 1.32 6.76
C ASN A 390 28.64 0.98 7.28
N VAL A 391 27.62 1.01 6.43
CA VAL A 391 26.20 0.76 6.77
C VAL A 391 25.53 -0.13 5.75
N LEU A 392 24.63 -0.99 6.23
CA LEU A 392 23.75 -1.80 5.39
C LEU A 392 22.53 -0.98 4.93
N GLY A 393 21.84 -1.43 3.86
CA GLY A 393 20.60 -0.86 3.36
C GLY A 393 20.69 -0.29 1.94
N GLY A 394 21.89 -0.11 1.38
CA GLY A 394 22.10 0.32 0.00
C GLY A 394 21.31 1.60 -0.35
N GLN A 395 20.54 1.57 -1.44
CA GLN A 395 19.72 2.70 -1.92
C GLN A 395 18.56 3.09 -0.99
N LEU A 396 18.15 2.23 -0.05
CA LEU A 396 17.14 2.61 0.95
C LEU A 396 17.66 3.66 1.95
N VAL A 397 18.98 3.73 2.16
CA VAL A 397 19.58 4.73 3.06
C VAL A 397 19.32 6.15 2.52
N PRO A 398 19.84 6.54 1.34
CA PRO A 398 19.51 7.84 0.75
C PRO A 398 18.02 7.99 0.46
N GLY A 399 17.33 6.93 0.03
CA GLY A 399 15.90 6.94 -0.22
C GLY A 399 15.04 7.26 1.01
N SER A 400 15.57 7.10 2.24
CA SER A 400 14.89 7.42 3.50
C SER A 400 15.21 8.83 4.04
N THR A 401 16.01 9.62 3.33
CA THR A 401 16.42 10.97 3.76
C THR A 401 15.24 11.97 3.76
N PRO A 402 14.36 12.01 2.73
CA PRO A 402 13.16 12.82 2.82
C PRO A 402 12.29 12.41 4.02
N GLY A 403 11.83 13.38 4.82
CA GLY A 403 11.11 13.14 6.07
C GLY A 403 9.92 12.18 5.94
N HIS A 404 9.12 12.35 4.89
CA HIS A 404 7.98 11.48 4.59
C HIS A 404 8.37 10.03 4.23
N LYS A 405 9.64 9.75 3.90
CA LYS A 405 10.16 8.40 3.57
C LYS A 405 10.98 7.77 4.71
N ALA A 406 11.08 8.41 5.86
CA ALA A 406 11.87 7.91 6.99
C ALA A 406 11.48 6.48 7.44
N GLU A 407 10.24 6.07 7.21
CA GLU A 407 9.76 4.72 7.53
C GLU A 407 10.45 3.60 6.73
N LEU A 408 11.10 3.91 5.60
CA LEU A 408 11.91 2.93 4.86
C LEU A 408 13.07 2.37 5.70
N ARG A 409 13.54 3.12 6.71
CA ARG A 409 14.55 2.64 7.67
C ARG A 409 14.08 1.43 8.47
N SER A 410 12.76 1.26 8.67
CA SER A 410 12.21 0.08 9.34
C SER A 410 12.47 -1.21 8.57
N LEU A 411 12.47 -1.14 7.23
CA LEU A 411 12.80 -2.28 6.39
C LEU A 411 14.29 -2.66 6.50
N ILE A 412 15.18 -1.67 6.55
CA ILE A 412 16.62 -1.92 6.76
C ILE A 412 16.82 -2.60 8.12
N ARG A 413 16.22 -2.06 9.18
CA ARG A 413 16.28 -2.66 10.54
C ARG A 413 15.78 -4.09 10.54
N PHE A 414 14.61 -4.34 9.95
CA PHE A 414 14.06 -5.69 9.85
C PHE A 414 15.01 -6.66 9.15
N GLN A 415 15.52 -6.30 7.96
CA GLN A 415 16.40 -7.18 7.19
C GLN A 415 17.73 -7.44 7.91
N THR A 416 18.31 -6.41 8.54
CA THR A 416 19.53 -6.55 9.36
C THR A 416 19.28 -7.46 10.57
N LYS A 417 18.14 -7.29 11.25
CA LYS A 417 17.76 -8.17 12.37
C LYS A 417 17.55 -9.62 11.93
N GLN A 418 16.93 -9.85 10.77
CA GLN A 418 16.80 -11.22 10.25
C GLN A 418 18.17 -11.82 9.89
N ALA A 419 19.07 -11.03 9.28
CA ALA A 419 20.43 -11.47 9.00
C ALA A 419 21.17 -11.89 10.28
N GLU A 420 21.07 -11.09 11.34
CA GLU A 420 21.62 -11.39 12.67
C GLU A 420 21.03 -12.69 13.26
N LEU A 421 19.70 -12.81 13.28
CA LEU A 421 18.97 -13.97 13.84
C LEU A 421 19.36 -15.30 13.17
N TYR A 422 19.62 -15.27 11.88
CA TYR A 422 20.01 -16.47 11.13
C TYR A 422 21.51 -16.63 10.91
N GLY A 423 22.35 -15.85 11.63
CA GLY A 423 23.80 -16.02 11.66
C GLY A 423 24.50 -15.62 10.36
N VAL A 424 23.96 -14.64 9.62
CA VAL A 424 24.64 -14.07 8.45
C VAL A 424 25.89 -13.29 8.90
N ILE A 425 27.04 -13.56 8.29
CA ILE A 425 28.30 -12.88 8.58
C ILE A 425 28.43 -11.66 7.68
N CYS A 426 28.36 -10.46 8.27
CA CYS A 426 28.45 -9.20 7.53
C CYS A 426 29.83 -8.58 7.61
N HIS A 427 30.43 -8.25 6.45
CA HIS A 427 31.71 -7.58 6.29
C HIS A 427 31.46 -6.16 5.73
N LEU A 428 31.52 -5.16 6.62
CA LEU A 428 31.35 -3.74 6.25
C LEU A 428 32.68 -3.10 5.89
N ASN A 429 32.65 -1.93 5.20
CA ASN A 429 33.83 -1.22 4.68
C ASN A 429 34.71 -2.11 3.81
N HIS A 430 34.12 -3.09 3.10
CA HIS A 430 34.86 -4.05 2.30
C HIS A 430 34.36 -4.08 0.86
N GLU A 431 35.07 -3.42 -0.03
CA GLU A 431 34.82 -3.49 -1.47
C GLU A 431 35.45 -4.79 -2.02
N VAL A 432 34.60 -5.70 -2.48
CA VAL A 432 35.01 -7.03 -2.94
C VAL A 432 35.79 -6.94 -4.26
N THR A 433 36.89 -7.69 -4.31
CA THR A 433 37.71 -7.93 -5.49
C THR A 433 37.61 -9.40 -5.94
N ALA A 434 38.14 -9.71 -7.11
CA ALA A 434 38.26 -11.11 -7.57
C ALA A 434 39.12 -11.99 -6.64
N ASN A 435 40.06 -11.40 -5.91
CA ASN A 435 40.90 -12.13 -4.94
C ASN A 435 40.09 -12.50 -3.69
N ASP A 436 39.18 -11.68 -3.24
CA ASP A 436 38.32 -11.98 -2.08
C ASP A 436 37.39 -13.17 -2.41
N VAL A 437 36.87 -13.26 -3.64
CA VAL A 437 36.07 -14.39 -4.10
C VAL A 437 36.90 -15.69 -4.06
N LYS A 438 38.14 -15.65 -4.55
CA LYS A 438 39.05 -16.82 -4.50
C LYS A 438 39.43 -17.20 -3.07
N ALA A 439 39.64 -16.21 -2.20
CA ALA A 439 40.02 -16.46 -0.79
C ALA A 439 38.89 -17.08 0.02
N LEU A 440 37.64 -16.67 -0.20
CA LEU A 440 36.47 -17.27 0.46
C LEU A 440 36.13 -18.64 -0.13
N ASP A 441 36.35 -18.82 -1.44
CA ASP A 441 36.01 -20.03 -2.21
C ASP A 441 34.57 -20.47 -1.97
N PRO A 442 33.56 -19.66 -2.40
CA PRO A 442 32.15 -19.96 -2.15
C PRO A 442 31.58 -20.94 -3.18
N ASP A 443 30.58 -21.72 -2.78
CA ASP A 443 29.79 -22.54 -3.71
C ASP A 443 28.91 -21.70 -4.65
N VAL A 444 28.48 -20.52 -4.16
CA VAL A 444 27.60 -19.59 -4.88
C VAL A 444 28.00 -18.16 -4.59
N VAL A 445 28.09 -17.34 -5.64
CA VAL A 445 28.23 -15.89 -5.56
C VAL A 445 26.92 -15.21 -5.99
N VAL A 446 26.43 -14.31 -5.17
CA VAL A 446 25.26 -13.47 -5.50
C VAL A 446 25.70 -12.01 -5.59
N LEU A 447 25.61 -11.45 -6.79
CA LEU A 447 25.84 -10.04 -7.03
C LEU A 447 24.56 -9.25 -6.79
N ALA A 448 24.60 -8.36 -5.81
CA ALA A 448 23.56 -7.40 -5.46
C ALA A 448 24.15 -5.97 -5.36
N THR A 449 25.10 -5.65 -6.26
CA THR A 449 25.89 -4.43 -6.28
C THR A 449 25.09 -3.17 -6.60
N GLY A 450 23.84 -3.35 -7.05
CA GLY A 450 22.91 -2.24 -7.31
C GLY A 450 23.22 -1.50 -8.61
N SER A 451 22.91 -0.23 -8.63
CA SER A 451 23.02 0.65 -9.80
C SER A 451 23.73 1.95 -9.46
N ILE A 452 24.16 2.66 -10.48
CA ILE A 452 24.76 4.00 -10.38
C ILE A 452 23.90 5.02 -11.14
N PRO A 453 23.89 6.31 -10.76
CA PRO A 453 23.14 7.34 -11.46
C PRO A 453 23.42 7.36 -12.97
N ALA A 454 22.36 7.45 -13.76
CA ALA A 454 22.49 7.70 -15.19
C ALA A 454 22.70 9.19 -15.44
N LEU A 455 23.69 9.52 -16.27
CA LEU A 455 23.99 10.90 -16.67
C LEU A 455 23.63 11.08 -18.16
N PRO A 456 22.95 12.19 -18.53
CA PRO A 456 22.64 12.46 -19.93
C PRO A 456 23.92 12.91 -20.68
N PRO A 457 24.07 12.58 -21.96
CA PRO A 457 25.24 12.99 -22.76
C PRO A 457 25.04 14.43 -23.26
N VAL A 458 25.07 15.40 -22.35
CA VAL A 458 24.91 16.82 -22.68
C VAL A 458 26.17 17.61 -22.32
N PRO A 459 26.52 18.67 -23.08
CA PRO A 459 27.64 19.55 -22.74
C PRO A 459 27.46 20.16 -21.34
N GLY A 460 28.55 20.21 -20.58
CA GLY A 460 28.58 20.78 -19.24
C GLY A 460 28.18 19.84 -18.12
N ILE A 461 27.99 18.54 -18.40
CA ILE A 461 27.66 17.53 -17.37
C ILE A 461 28.75 17.38 -16.29
N GLU A 462 29.97 17.79 -16.60
CA GLU A 462 31.15 17.78 -15.71
C GLU A 462 31.29 19.03 -14.83
N LYS A 463 30.39 20.02 -14.96
CA LYS A 463 30.49 21.30 -14.23
C LYS A 463 30.17 21.14 -12.74
N GLU A 464 30.77 21.99 -11.90
CA GLU A 464 30.60 22.00 -10.44
C GLU A 464 29.18 22.27 -9.95
N ILE A 465 28.33 22.88 -10.78
CA ILE A 465 26.93 23.08 -10.43
C ILE A 465 26.08 21.81 -10.56
N MET A 466 26.61 20.79 -11.26
CA MET A 466 25.91 19.51 -11.44
C MET A 466 26.11 18.63 -10.20
N LEU A 467 24.98 18.07 -9.74
CA LEU A 467 24.89 17.07 -8.68
C LEU A 467 24.07 15.89 -9.18
N THR A 468 24.29 14.73 -8.62
CA THR A 468 23.36 13.60 -8.73
C THR A 468 22.37 13.62 -7.56
N TYR A 469 21.24 12.91 -7.69
CA TYR A 469 20.31 12.73 -6.58
C TYR A 469 20.98 12.07 -5.35
N GLU A 470 21.99 11.21 -5.57
CA GLU A 470 22.74 10.58 -4.49
C GLU A 470 23.59 11.58 -3.70
N ASP A 471 24.19 12.56 -4.37
CA ASP A 471 24.99 13.59 -3.71
C ASP A 471 24.14 14.38 -2.71
N VAL A 472 22.90 14.71 -3.08
CA VAL A 472 21.97 15.44 -2.21
C VAL A 472 21.45 14.55 -1.08
N LEU A 473 20.98 13.34 -1.39
CA LEU A 473 20.28 12.48 -0.43
C LEU A 473 21.23 11.74 0.53
N ASN A 474 22.54 11.64 0.24
CA ASN A 474 23.56 11.10 1.16
C ASN A 474 24.08 12.14 2.17
N GLY A 475 23.45 13.29 2.31
CA GLY A 475 23.83 14.33 3.27
C GLY A 475 24.84 15.31 2.73
N GLY A 476 24.98 15.43 1.41
CA GLY A 476 25.72 16.50 0.78
C GLY A 476 25.09 17.88 1.08
N PRO A 477 25.81 18.98 0.80
CA PRO A 477 25.33 20.32 1.05
C PRO A 477 24.04 20.56 0.26
N ILE A 478 22.98 20.98 0.97
CA ILE A 478 21.72 21.37 0.34
C ILE A 478 21.94 22.72 -0.35
N PRO A 479 21.61 22.86 -1.65
CA PRO A 479 21.67 24.13 -2.33
C PRO A 479 20.84 25.20 -1.61
N SER A 480 21.33 26.40 -1.51
CA SER A 480 20.69 27.44 -0.70
C SER A 480 19.58 28.20 -1.40
N ASN A 481 19.41 28.04 -2.73
CA ASN A 481 18.52 28.93 -3.49
C ASN A 481 17.82 28.23 -4.69
N ARG A 482 18.19 28.57 -5.93
CA ARG A 482 17.55 28.06 -7.15
C ARG A 482 18.14 26.72 -7.61
N VAL A 483 17.27 25.71 -7.68
CA VAL A 483 17.67 24.36 -8.10
C VAL A 483 16.83 23.88 -9.28
N VAL A 484 17.49 23.36 -10.30
CA VAL A 484 16.84 22.64 -11.39
C VAL A 484 17.00 21.13 -11.14
N VAL A 485 15.87 20.41 -11.05
CA VAL A 485 15.83 18.95 -11.00
C VAL A 485 15.53 18.41 -12.40
N VAL A 486 16.43 17.63 -12.94
CA VAL A 486 16.31 17.02 -14.27
C VAL A 486 15.77 15.61 -14.15
N GLY A 487 14.55 15.39 -14.61
CA GLY A 487 13.80 14.15 -14.53
C GLY A 487 12.61 14.25 -13.58
N GLY A 488 11.41 14.04 -14.11
CA GLY A 488 10.13 14.08 -13.39
C GLY A 488 9.59 12.69 -13.04
N GLY A 489 10.47 11.69 -12.89
CA GLY A 489 10.13 10.38 -12.35
C GLY A 489 9.91 10.41 -10.83
N ALA A 490 9.74 9.24 -10.21
CA ALA A 490 9.52 9.14 -8.76
C ALA A 490 10.63 9.82 -7.96
N THR A 491 11.89 9.48 -8.22
CA THR A 491 13.06 10.05 -7.52
C THR A 491 13.15 11.56 -7.68
N GLY A 492 12.92 12.07 -8.91
CA GLY A 492 13.01 13.51 -9.17
C GLY A 492 11.92 14.31 -8.47
N LEU A 493 10.68 13.80 -8.43
CA LEU A 493 9.57 14.47 -7.72
C LEU A 493 9.76 14.45 -6.20
N GLU A 494 10.18 13.32 -5.64
CA GLU A 494 10.48 13.18 -4.20
C GLU A 494 11.63 14.09 -3.79
N LEU A 495 12.67 14.17 -4.63
CA LEU A 495 13.80 15.09 -4.42
C LEU A 495 13.37 16.55 -4.54
N ALA A 496 12.55 16.89 -5.53
CA ALA A 496 12.04 18.25 -5.71
C ALA A 496 11.23 18.71 -4.49
N LEU A 497 10.38 17.83 -3.96
CA LEU A 497 9.64 18.10 -2.74
C LEU A 497 10.59 18.29 -1.55
N TYR A 498 11.54 17.38 -1.35
CA TYR A 498 12.53 17.48 -0.29
C TYR A 498 13.32 18.80 -0.33
N LEU A 499 13.80 19.20 -1.51
CA LEU A 499 14.50 20.46 -1.70
C LEU A 499 13.60 21.68 -1.43
N SER A 500 12.33 21.63 -1.84
CA SER A 500 11.35 22.68 -1.54
C SER A 500 11.09 22.80 -0.04
N GLU A 501 11.02 21.70 0.69
CA GLU A 501 10.90 21.65 2.17
C GLU A 501 12.13 22.25 2.87
N GLN A 502 13.30 22.20 2.22
CA GLN A 502 14.53 22.84 2.70
C GLN A 502 14.64 24.33 2.30
N GLY A 503 13.61 24.90 1.68
CA GLY A 503 13.53 26.32 1.31
C GLY A 503 14.10 26.65 -0.08
N CYS A 504 14.45 25.67 -0.91
CA CYS A 504 14.91 25.89 -2.27
C CYS A 504 13.75 26.31 -3.20
N SER A 505 14.04 27.21 -4.15
CA SER A 505 13.19 27.45 -5.31
C SER A 505 13.46 26.40 -6.37
N VAL A 506 12.53 25.46 -6.58
CA VAL A 506 12.74 24.27 -7.42
C VAL A 506 12.04 24.41 -8.77
N THR A 507 12.77 24.07 -9.84
CA THR A 507 12.21 23.84 -11.16
C THR A 507 12.48 22.40 -11.59
N VAL A 508 11.42 21.62 -11.83
CA VAL A 508 11.52 20.27 -12.37
C VAL A 508 11.38 20.33 -13.89
N ILE A 509 12.31 19.71 -14.64
CA ILE A 509 12.19 19.54 -16.08
C ILE A 509 12.03 18.06 -16.44
N GLU A 510 11.05 17.77 -17.30
CA GLU A 510 10.73 16.41 -17.74
C GLU A 510 10.51 16.41 -19.26
N MET A 511 11.19 15.49 -19.95
CA MET A 511 11.11 15.38 -21.41
C MET A 511 9.79 14.75 -21.90
N LEU A 512 9.10 14.01 -21.04
CA LEU A 512 7.83 13.36 -21.34
C LEU A 512 6.64 14.29 -21.01
N PRO A 513 5.47 14.09 -21.65
CA PRO A 513 4.28 14.92 -21.39
C PRO A 513 3.62 14.64 -20.02
N LYS A 514 3.98 13.53 -19.36
CA LYS A 514 3.41 13.14 -18.07
C LYS A 514 4.50 12.93 -17.03
N ILE A 515 4.36 13.64 -15.92
CA ILE A 515 5.27 13.56 -14.78
C ILE A 515 4.81 12.48 -13.79
N GLY A 516 5.74 11.76 -13.17
CA GLY A 516 5.46 10.74 -12.14
C GLY A 516 4.60 9.56 -12.61
N SER A 517 4.63 9.21 -13.89
CA SER A 517 3.76 8.17 -14.49
C SER A 517 3.97 6.76 -13.92
N SER A 518 5.15 6.46 -13.38
CA SER A 518 5.48 5.17 -12.74
C SER A 518 5.07 5.10 -11.26
N MET A 519 4.72 6.22 -10.65
CA MET A 519 4.35 6.28 -9.23
C MET A 519 2.99 5.65 -8.96
N GLU A 520 2.78 5.24 -7.71
CA GLU A 520 1.45 4.89 -7.21
C GLU A 520 0.55 6.16 -7.23
N SER A 521 -0.70 6.00 -7.65
CA SER A 521 -1.58 7.13 -8.01
C SER A 521 -1.88 8.09 -6.86
N VAL A 522 -2.11 7.56 -5.66
CA VAL A 522 -2.42 8.38 -4.46
C VAL A 522 -1.17 9.13 -4.01
N THR A 523 -0.03 8.44 -3.95
CA THR A 523 1.27 9.05 -3.64
C THR A 523 1.62 10.16 -4.63
N ARG A 524 1.42 9.90 -5.94
CA ARG A 524 1.63 10.89 -6.99
C ARG A 524 0.76 12.13 -6.80
N LYS A 525 -0.54 11.95 -6.50
CA LYS A 525 -1.47 13.07 -6.23
C LYS A 525 -0.94 13.92 -5.08
N VAL A 526 -0.61 13.31 -3.95
CA VAL A 526 -0.13 14.03 -2.76
C VAL A 526 1.15 14.81 -3.04
N ILE A 527 2.13 14.22 -3.71
CA ILE A 527 3.39 14.91 -4.06
C ILE A 527 3.13 16.12 -4.97
N LEU A 528 2.31 15.95 -6.01
CA LEU A 528 2.01 17.05 -6.94
C LEU A 528 1.24 18.20 -6.26
N ASP A 529 0.32 17.87 -5.36
CA ASP A 529 -0.41 18.87 -4.58
C ASP A 529 0.53 19.64 -3.63
N GLN A 530 1.50 18.97 -3.01
CA GLN A 530 2.51 19.60 -2.15
C GLN A 530 3.49 20.46 -2.96
N LEU A 531 3.98 19.99 -4.10
CA LEU A 531 4.84 20.78 -4.99
C LEU A 531 4.13 22.02 -5.51
N LYS A 532 2.83 21.93 -5.82
CA LYS A 532 2.03 23.09 -6.19
C LYS A 532 1.92 24.11 -5.04
N LYS A 533 1.73 23.63 -3.79
CA LYS A 533 1.68 24.51 -2.61
C LYS A 533 3.01 25.19 -2.33
N SER A 534 4.14 24.56 -2.61
CA SER A 534 5.48 25.14 -2.48
C SER A 534 5.89 26.04 -3.66
N ASN A 535 5.01 26.27 -4.63
CA ASN A 535 5.26 27.02 -5.86
C ASN A 535 6.42 26.45 -6.72
N ALA A 536 6.72 25.16 -6.63
CA ALA A 536 7.69 24.52 -7.49
C ALA A 536 7.22 24.56 -8.97
N ALA A 537 8.10 25.00 -9.86
CA ALA A 537 7.80 25.01 -11.29
C ALA A 537 7.99 23.61 -11.89
N ILE A 538 7.03 23.15 -12.69
CA ILE A 538 7.10 21.86 -13.39
C ILE A 538 6.97 22.11 -14.89
N LEU A 539 7.99 21.75 -15.65
CA LEU A 539 8.07 21.90 -17.11
C LEU A 539 8.12 20.50 -17.75
N THR A 540 6.99 20.04 -18.25
CA THR A 540 6.90 18.83 -19.09
C THR A 540 7.27 19.15 -20.54
N ASP A 541 7.43 18.11 -21.37
CA ASP A 541 7.82 18.25 -22.78
C ASP A 541 9.08 19.10 -22.96
N THR A 542 9.98 19.06 -21.97
CA THR A 542 11.14 19.95 -21.85
C THR A 542 12.39 19.14 -21.60
N ARG A 543 13.32 19.13 -22.54
CA ARG A 543 14.55 18.36 -22.51
C ARG A 543 15.74 19.25 -22.13
N LEU A 544 16.62 18.74 -21.25
CA LEU A 544 17.93 19.34 -21.00
C LEU A 544 18.78 19.30 -22.27
N SER A 545 19.37 20.43 -22.65
CA SER A 545 20.25 20.54 -23.83
C SER A 545 21.70 20.79 -23.44
N LYS A 546 21.94 21.63 -22.43
CA LYS A 546 23.29 22.02 -21.97
C LYS A 546 23.22 22.49 -20.52
N ILE A 547 24.30 22.27 -19.77
CA ILE A 547 24.54 22.87 -18.44
C ILE A 547 25.56 23.99 -18.60
N GLU A 548 25.25 25.19 -18.07
CA GLU A 548 26.13 26.34 -18.02
C GLU A 548 26.55 26.62 -16.57
N ASP A 549 27.43 27.61 -16.32
CA ASP A 549 27.97 27.86 -14.97
C ASP A 549 26.93 28.40 -13.99
N ASN A 550 25.83 28.99 -14.51
CA ASN A 550 24.78 29.61 -13.72
C ASN A 550 23.37 29.12 -14.08
N GLY A 551 23.25 27.96 -14.72
CA GLY A 551 21.93 27.39 -15.08
C GLY A 551 21.97 26.35 -16.17
N VAL A 552 20.81 26.13 -16.79
CA VAL A 552 20.61 25.15 -17.86
C VAL A 552 19.95 25.75 -19.09
N VAL A 553 20.33 25.28 -20.25
CA VAL A 553 19.59 25.48 -21.51
C VAL A 553 18.67 24.29 -21.73
N VAL A 554 17.39 24.54 -21.87
CA VAL A 554 16.37 23.53 -22.17
C VAL A 554 15.73 23.76 -23.51
N VAL A 555 15.16 22.70 -24.09
CA VAL A 555 14.47 22.73 -25.38
C VAL A 555 13.09 22.12 -25.22
N ASN A 556 12.05 22.86 -25.65
CA ASN A 556 10.68 22.37 -25.64
C ASN A 556 10.32 21.58 -26.91
N GLN A 557 9.08 21.11 -27.04
CA GLN A 557 8.59 20.36 -28.22
C GLN A 557 8.70 21.15 -29.53
N ASP A 558 8.60 22.47 -29.51
CA ASP A 558 8.72 23.35 -30.67
C ASP A 558 10.19 23.63 -31.06
N ASN A 559 11.16 22.94 -30.45
CA ASN A 559 12.60 23.20 -30.56
C ASN A 559 13.02 24.62 -30.12
N ARG A 560 12.20 25.30 -29.32
CA ARG A 560 12.58 26.60 -28.76
C ARG A 560 13.48 26.40 -27.56
N GLN A 561 14.60 27.11 -27.56
CA GLN A 561 15.51 27.12 -26.43
C GLN A 561 15.08 28.14 -25.38
N LYS A 562 15.26 27.77 -24.11
CA LYS A 562 15.07 28.65 -22.95
C LYS A 562 16.22 28.43 -21.97
N PHE A 563 16.78 29.52 -21.47
CA PHE A 563 17.70 29.46 -20.33
C PHE A 563 16.93 29.50 -19.01
N ILE A 564 17.29 28.63 -18.06
CA ILE A 564 16.76 28.59 -16.70
C ILE A 564 17.93 28.77 -15.76
N GLU A 565 17.92 29.85 -15.01
CA GLU A 565 18.94 30.18 -14.03
C GLU A 565 18.86 29.22 -12.84
N ALA A 566 20.02 28.67 -12.43
CA ALA A 566 20.13 27.76 -11.32
C ALA A 566 21.52 27.82 -10.68
N GLU A 567 21.59 27.71 -9.36
CA GLU A 567 22.86 27.56 -8.62
C GLU A 567 23.32 26.10 -8.60
N LYS A 568 22.39 25.16 -8.61
CA LYS A 568 22.65 23.74 -8.73
C LYS A 568 21.67 23.05 -9.68
N VAL A 569 22.18 22.03 -10.36
CA VAL A 569 21.41 21.18 -11.27
C VAL A 569 21.52 19.76 -10.78
N VAL A 570 20.39 19.15 -10.40
CA VAL A 570 20.39 17.78 -9.86
C VAL A 570 19.82 16.81 -10.90
N ILE A 571 20.65 15.83 -11.29
CA ILE A 571 20.28 14.81 -12.27
C ILE A 571 19.54 13.65 -11.57
N ALA A 572 18.30 13.37 -11.99
CA ALA A 572 17.42 12.34 -11.48
C ALA A 572 16.68 11.57 -12.61
N ILE A 573 17.38 11.27 -13.70
CA ILE A 573 16.83 10.61 -14.92
C ILE A 573 16.81 9.09 -14.84
N GLY A 574 17.12 8.51 -13.68
CA GLY A 574 17.20 7.06 -13.45
C GLY A 574 18.63 6.58 -13.20
N THR A 575 18.80 5.27 -13.29
CA THR A 575 20.05 4.57 -12.97
C THR A 575 20.43 3.56 -14.05
N LYS A 576 21.68 3.09 -14.02
CA LYS A 576 22.18 2.00 -14.85
C LYS A 576 22.85 0.93 -13.98
N PRO A 577 22.85 -0.36 -14.39
CA PRO A 577 23.47 -1.45 -13.64
C PRO A 577 24.95 -1.20 -13.31
N ASP A 578 25.41 -1.55 -12.10
CA ASP A 578 26.84 -1.64 -11.77
C ASP A 578 27.35 -3.06 -12.00
N THR A 579 27.88 -3.32 -13.21
CA THR A 579 28.34 -4.64 -13.65
C THR A 579 29.86 -4.84 -13.56
N LYS A 580 30.60 -3.84 -13.10
CA LYS A 580 32.08 -3.82 -13.13
C LYS A 580 32.73 -5.04 -12.50
N LEU A 581 32.17 -5.55 -11.41
CA LEU A 581 32.72 -6.72 -10.71
C LEU A 581 32.35 -8.02 -11.44
N TYR A 582 31.16 -8.11 -12.02
CA TYR A 582 30.70 -9.29 -12.76
C TYR A 582 31.70 -9.70 -13.85
N ASP A 583 32.16 -8.76 -14.67
CA ASP A 583 33.09 -9.03 -15.75
C ASP A 583 34.44 -9.55 -15.26
N LYS A 584 34.86 -9.14 -14.05
CA LYS A 584 36.12 -9.58 -13.41
C LYS A 584 36.03 -10.97 -12.79
N ILE A 585 34.87 -11.39 -12.27
CA ILE A 585 34.72 -12.66 -11.57
C ILE A 585 34.14 -13.77 -12.45
N LYS A 586 33.41 -13.45 -13.51
CA LYS A 586 32.87 -14.41 -14.47
C LYS A 586 33.89 -15.42 -14.99
N PRO A 587 35.15 -15.02 -15.36
CA PRO A 587 36.17 -15.95 -15.82
C PRO A 587 36.67 -16.93 -14.76
N LEU A 588 36.35 -16.72 -13.47
CA LEU A 588 36.81 -17.58 -12.38
C LEU A 588 36.04 -18.92 -12.26
N GLY A 589 34.94 -19.09 -13.00
CA GLY A 589 34.19 -20.34 -13.06
C GLY A 589 33.21 -20.60 -11.91
N TYR A 590 33.02 -19.68 -10.98
CA TYR A 590 32.04 -19.81 -9.89
C TYR A 590 30.60 -19.76 -10.40
N LYS A 591 29.68 -20.35 -9.64
CA LYS A 591 28.24 -20.19 -9.90
C LYS A 591 27.78 -18.81 -9.45
N ILE A 592 27.50 -17.91 -10.42
CA ILE A 592 27.19 -16.50 -10.17
C ILE A 592 25.72 -16.22 -10.51
N TYR A 593 25.02 -15.53 -9.60
CA TYR A 593 23.70 -14.94 -9.83
C TYR A 593 23.79 -13.43 -9.70
N GLN A 594 22.99 -12.70 -10.49
CA GLN A 594 22.78 -11.27 -10.37
C GLN A 594 21.33 -11.01 -9.97
N ILE A 595 21.09 -10.09 -9.01
CA ILE A 595 19.74 -9.72 -8.53
C ILE A 595 19.59 -8.21 -8.35
N GLY A 596 18.36 -7.75 -8.45
CA GLY A 596 18.03 -6.34 -8.29
C GLY A 596 18.67 -5.46 -9.37
N ASP A 597 19.01 -4.24 -9.01
CA ASP A 597 19.40 -3.19 -9.97
C ASP A 597 20.73 -3.45 -10.70
N CYS A 598 21.58 -4.34 -10.20
CA CYS A 598 22.78 -4.72 -10.95
C CYS A 598 22.48 -5.65 -12.15
N LEU A 599 21.30 -6.30 -12.15
CA LEU A 599 20.77 -7.02 -13.29
C LEU A 599 19.93 -6.08 -14.16
N GLU A 600 18.94 -5.44 -13.56
CA GLU A 600 18.03 -4.51 -14.22
C GLU A 600 17.47 -3.52 -13.19
N PRO A 601 17.70 -2.20 -13.34
CA PRO A 601 17.14 -1.21 -12.44
C PRO A 601 15.62 -1.19 -12.47
N ARG A 602 15.01 -1.51 -11.33
CA ARG A 602 13.56 -1.56 -11.14
C ARG A 602 13.18 -0.99 -9.77
N SER A 603 12.10 -1.44 -9.16
CA SER A 603 11.69 -1.00 -7.83
C SER A 603 12.34 -1.84 -6.72
N ALA A 604 12.39 -1.29 -5.50
CA ALA A 604 12.83 -2.04 -4.31
C ALA A 604 11.97 -3.30 -4.08
N LYS A 605 10.67 -3.28 -4.45
CA LYS A 605 9.79 -4.44 -4.41
C LYS A 605 10.33 -5.58 -5.29
N ASP A 606 10.74 -5.26 -6.51
CA ASP A 606 11.22 -6.26 -7.45
C ASP A 606 12.56 -6.87 -6.98
N ALA A 607 13.47 -6.04 -6.47
CA ALA A 607 14.73 -6.51 -5.89
C ALA A 607 14.50 -7.46 -4.68
N ILE A 608 13.52 -7.15 -3.82
CA ILE A 608 13.16 -7.99 -2.67
C ILE A 608 12.48 -9.29 -3.13
N TYR A 609 11.62 -9.23 -4.13
CA TYR A 609 10.95 -10.41 -4.68
C TYR A 609 11.96 -11.37 -5.33
N ASP A 610 12.79 -10.89 -6.26
CA ASP A 610 13.81 -11.70 -6.94
C ASP A 610 14.76 -12.35 -5.94
N SER A 611 15.20 -11.58 -4.95
CA SER A 611 16.09 -12.08 -3.89
C SER A 611 15.42 -13.14 -2.99
N ALA A 612 14.10 -12.99 -2.73
CA ALA A 612 13.35 -13.98 -1.97
C ALA A 612 13.17 -15.29 -2.74
N VAL A 613 12.96 -15.22 -4.06
CA VAL A 613 12.90 -16.38 -4.95
C VAL A 613 14.28 -17.05 -5.03
N LEU A 614 15.34 -16.29 -5.30
CA LEU A 614 16.70 -16.83 -5.39
C LEU A 614 17.14 -17.49 -4.08
N GLY A 615 16.93 -16.84 -2.93
CA GLY A 615 17.30 -17.39 -1.62
C GLY A 615 16.61 -18.71 -1.29
N ARG A 616 15.43 -18.96 -1.90
CA ARG A 616 14.74 -20.26 -1.81
C ARG A 616 15.24 -21.30 -2.81
N ALA A 617 15.86 -20.85 -3.90
CA ALA A 617 16.35 -21.75 -4.96
C ALA A 617 17.82 -22.19 -4.77
N ILE A 618 18.62 -21.46 -3.98
CA ILE A 618 20.01 -21.82 -3.66
C ILE A 618 20.06 -23.13 -2.89
#